data_7e18a1b59af355b90a0b5841be11c9b6
#
_entry.id   7e18a1b59af355b90a0b5841be11c9b6
#
_cell.length_a   1.000
_cell.length_b   1.000
_cell.length_c   1.000
_cell.angle_alpha   90.00
_cell.angle_beta   90.00
_cell.angle_gamma   90.00
#
_symmetry.space_group_name_H-M   'P 1'
#
loop_
_entity.id
_entity.type
_entity.pdbx_description
1 polymer ?
#
loop_
_entity_poly.entity_id
_entity_poly.type
_entity_poly.pdbx_seq_one_letter_code
_entity_poly.pdbx_strand_id
1 'polypeptide(L)'
;MLVLFFGTGLKAQLPSPSYPPRLVNDYTGTLSASQISTLERKLVAYNGSTSTQILVLLVDDLQGYSVEQYATEIGHSWGVGQKGKNNGAVILVKPKKGSERGQVNISPGYGMEEYVTDATAKRIIEKEMIPSFKENDYYTGINNAVNVIMDLCSGKFSQDEYADGDGFPLWLIILFIIAIMVVFSKFSGGGQNYSGGGTRTIWIPMGGGFGGGGFGGGGHSGGFGGFGGGGFGGGGASGSW
;
A
#
# COMPACT_ATOMS: atom_id res chain seq x y z
N MET A 1 10.04 -36.96 45.47
CA MET A 1 9.04 -35.87 45.32
C MET A 1 9.33 -35.16 44.01
N LEU A 2 8.54 -35.52 42.98
CA LEU A 2 8.74 -34.97 41.61
C LEU A 2 7.83 -33.74 41.48
N VAL A 3 8.45 -32.54 41.41
CA VAL A 3 7.71 -31.30 41.18
C VAL A 3 7.54 -31.09 39.68
N LEU A 4 6.36 -31.39 39.17
CA LEU A 4 5.97 -31.04 37.80
C LEU A 4 5.73 -29.55 37.71
N PHE A 5 6.66 -28.81 37.09
CA PHE A 5 6.44 -27.43 36.65
C PHE A 5 5.50 -27.43 35.46
N PHE A 6 4.22 -27.16 35.70
CA PHE A 6 3.31 -26.74 34.64
C PHE A 6 3.69 -25.32 34.25
N GLY A 7 4.47 -25.18 33.20
CA GLY A 7 4.69 -23.89 32.55
C GLY A 7 3.37 -23.41 31.94
N THR A 8 2.70 -22.49 32.60
CA THR A 8 1.62 -21.72 31.99
C THR A 8 2.25 -20.85 30.91
N GLY A 9 2.22 -21.30 29.66
CA GLY A 9 2.59 -20.46 28.54
C GLY A 9 1.70 -19.22 28.56
N LEU A 10 2.28 -18.06 28.90
CA LEU A 10 1.64 -16.76 28.67
C LEU A 10 1.34 -16.68 27.17
N LYS A 11 0.08 -16.90 26.78
CA LYS A 11 -0.37 -16.54 25.44
C LYS A 11 -0.28 -15.03 25.34
N ALA A 12 0.51 -14.53 24.40
CA ALA A 12 0.52 -13.13 24.05
C ALA A 12 -0.91 -12.67 23.76
N GLN A 13 -1.37 -11.64 24.48
CA GLN A 13 -2.76 -11.19 24.40
C GLN A 13 -2.82 -10.03 23.39
N LEU A 14 -3.32 -10.31 22.18
CA LEU A 14 -3.57 -9.26 21.20
C LEU A 14 -4.54 -8.20 21.75
N PRO A 15 -4.36 -6.92 21.39
CA PRO A 15 -5.28 -5.88 21.82
C PRO A 15 -6.69 -6.15 21.28
N SER A 16 -7.70 -5.79 22.06
CA SER A 16 -9.08 -5.81 21.61
C SER A 16 -9.37 -4.59 20.72
N PRO A 17 -10.32 -4.68 19.77
CA PRO A 17 -10.77 -3.51 19.01
C PRO A 17 -11.22 -2.40 19.95
N SER A 18 -11.00 -1.13 19.56
CA SER A 18 -11.55 0.01 20.27
C SER A 18 -13.09 -0.04 20.35
N TYR A 19 -13.67 0.57 21.38
CA TYR A 19 -15.12 0.74 21.46
C TYR A 19 -15.46 2.24 21.55
N PRO A 20 -16.26 2.80 20.65
CA PRO A 20 -16.79 2.16 19.42
C PRO A 20 -15.69 1.72 18.44
N PRO A 21 -15.97 0.73 17.57
CA PRO A 21 -14.99 0.23 16.60
C PRO A 21 -14.49 1.32 15.67
N ARG A 22 -13.18 1.28 15.35
CA ARG A 22 -12.51 2.23 14.45
C ARG A 22 -11.61 1.50 13.46
N LEU A 23 -11.43 2.12 12.31
CA LEU A 23 -10.48 1.64 11.28
C LEU A 23 -9.05 2.16 11.54
N VAL A 24 -8.88 3.22 12.34
CA VAL A 24 -7.57 3.73 12.75
C VAL A 24 -7.41 3.61 14.25
N ASN A 25 -6.47 2.76 14.67
CA ASN A 25 -6.16 2.50 16.08
C ASN A 25 -4.67 2.77 16.33
N ASP A 26 -4.36 3.84 17.01
CA ASP A 26 -3.00 4.21 17.40
C ASP A 26 -2.84 4.05 18.90
N TYR A 27 -2.14 2.98 19.32
CA TYR A 27 -1.80 2.71 20.72
C TYR A 27 -0.45 3.31 21.14
N THR A 28 0.25 3.96 20.19
CA THR A 28 1.60 4.49 20.40
C THR A 28 1.61 6.00 20.62
N GLY A 29 0.53 6.69 20.26
CA GLY A 29 0.47 8.15 20.27
C GLY A 29 1.34 8.81 19.21
N THR A 30 1.69 8.08 18.15
CA THR A 30 2.52 8.57 17.03
C THR A 30 1.77 9.57 16.16
N LEU A 31 0.47 9.37 15.98
CA LEU A 31 -0.38 10.23 15.17
C LEU A 31 -1.11 11.25 16.03
N SER A 32 -1.25 12.46 15.54
CA SER A 32 -2.09 13.47 16.20
C SER A 32 -3.59 13.11 16.07
N ALA A 33 -4.41 13.62 16.97
CA ALA A 33 -5.86 13.42 16.94
C ALA A 33 -6.51 13.87 15.62
N SER A 34 -5.99 14.95 15.00
CA SER A 34 -6.45 15.44 13.71
C SER A 34 -6.09 14.49 12.56
N GLN A 35 -4.89 13.91 12.59
CA GLN A 35 -4.43 12.91 11.61
C GLN A 35 -5.27 11.63 11.70
N ILE A 36 -5.49 11.11 12.92
CA ILE A 36 -6.36 9.96 13.17
C ILE A 36 -7.77 10.24 12.63
N SER A 37 -8.37 11.38 12.97
CA SER A 37 -9.70 11.73 12.53
C SER A 37 -9.81 11.87 10.99
N THR A 38 -8.77 12.36 10.33
CA THR A 38 -8.74 12.51 8.87
C THR A 38 -8.64 11.15 8.16
N LEU A 39 -7.75 10.26 8.63
CA LEU A 39 -7.64 8.90 8.12
C LEU A 39 -8.93 8.11 8.38
N GLU A 40 -9.48 8.18 9.59
CA GLU A 40 -10.70 7.48 9.96
C GLU A 40 -11.87 7.87 9.03
N ARG A 41 -12.13 9.17 8.84
CA ARG A 41 -13.18 9.63 7.93
C ARG A 41 -12.99 9.13 6.50
N LYS A 42 -11.73 9.12 5.99
CA LYS A 42 -11.40 8.60 4.67
C LYS A 42 -11.74 7.11 4.57
N LEU A 43 -11.27 6.32 5.52
CA LEU A 43 -11.45 4.87 5.51
C LEU A 43 -12.92 4.46 5.73
N VAL A 44 -13.65 5.16 6.59
CA VAL A 44 -15.09 4.96 6.79
C VAL A 44 -15.87 5.29 5.52
N ALA A 45 -15.55 6.39 4.86
CA ALA A 45 -16.20 6.77 3.58
C ALA A 45 -15.93 5.71 2.50
N TYR A 46 -14.69 5.22 2.41
CA TYR A 46 -14.31 4.16 1.49
C TYR A 46 -15.04 2.85 1.79
N ASN A 47 -15.06 2.43 3.05
CA ASN A 47 -15.84 1.25 3.47
C ASN A 47 -17.34 1.40 3.13
N GLY A 48 -17.91 2.59 3.33
CA GLY A 48 -19.31 2.86 3.00
C GLY A 48 -19.65 2.71 1.51
N SER A 49 -18.70 3.03 0.62
CA SER A 49 -18.91 2.95 -0.82
C SER A 49 -18.54 1.60 -1.45
N THR A 50 -17.56 0.87 -0.88
CA THR A 50 -16.99 -0.36 -1.48
C THR A 50 -17.22 -1.61 -0.63
N SER A 51 -17.61 -1.46 0.63
CA SER A 51 -17.61 -2.50 1.67
C SER A 51 -16.21 -3.02 2.04
N THR A 52 -15.15 -2.49 1.45
CA THR A 52 -13.75 -2.87 1.76
C THR A 52 -13.30 -2.21 3.04
N GLN A 53 -12.66 -2.97 3.92
CA GLN A 53 -12.17 -2.49 5.21
C GLN A 53 -10.64 -2.46 5.24
N ILE A 54 -10.07 -1.29 5.39
CA ILE A 54 -8.62 -1.12 5.60
C ILE A 54 -8.43 -0.69 7.05
N LEU A 55 -7.82 -1.58 7.86
CA LEU A 55 -7.46 -1.30 9.24
C LEU A 55 -6.04 -0.74 9.30
N VAL A 56 -5.87 0.39 9.96
CA VAL A 56 -4.56 0.95 10.32
C VAL A 56 -4.35 0.76 11.82
N LEU A 57 -3.30 0.05 12.18
CA LEU A 57 -2.97 -0.26 13.57
C LEU A 57 -1.52 0.11 13.87
N LEU A 58 -1.32 0.95 14.89
CA LEU A 58 0.01 1.28 15.40
C LEU A 58 0.16 0.68 16.81
N VAL A 59 1.25 -0.08 17.03
CA VAL A 59 1.56 -0.75 18.31
C VAL A 59 3.03 -0.56 18.67
N ASP A 60 3.32 -0.51 19.96
CA ASP A 60 4.70 -0.42 20.49
C ASP A 60 5.39 -1.78 20.56
N ASP A 61 4.63 -2.85 20.78
CA ASP A 61 5.15 -4.19 21.00
C ASP A 61 4.37 -5.25 20.21
N LEU A 62 5.10 -6.15 19.59
CA LEU A 62 4.54 -7.28 18.83
C LEU A 62 4.39 -8.54 19.71
N GLN A 63 4.66 -8.46 20.99
CA GLN A 63 4.45 -9.53 21.99
C GLN A 63 5.06 -10.89 21.57
N GLY A 64 6.21 -10.85 20.91
CA GLY A 64 6.92 -12.04 20.45
C GLY A 64 6.47 -12.62 19.11
N TYR A 65 5.45 -12.05 18.48
CA TYR A 65 5.09 -12.38 17.10
C TYR A 65 6.03 -11.70 16.10
N SER A 66 6.17 -12.27 14.91
CA SER A 66 6.67 -11.49 13.77
C SER A 66 5.61 -10.45 13.36
N VAL A 67 6.04 -9.40 12.65
CA VAL A 67 5.12 -8.33 12.23
C VAL A 67 4.02 -8.87 11.31
N GLU A 68 4.34 -9.87 10.48
CA GLU A 68 3.40 -10.55 9.58
C GLU A 68 2.35 -11.36 10.37
N GLN A 69 2.83 -12.17 11.29
CA GLN A 69 1.96 -12.98 12.14
C GLN A 69 1.03 -12.11 12.96
N TYR A 70 1.56 -11.03 13.56
CA TYR A 70 0.75 -10.11 14.35
C TYR A 70 -0.37 -9.47 13.52
N ALA A 71 -0.04 -8.99 12.30
CA ALA A 71 -1.02 -8.38 11.41
C ALA A 71 -2.11 -9.36 10.99
N THR A 72 -1.73 -10.59 10.64
CA THR A 72 -2.65 -11.66 10.26
C THR A 72 -3.58 -12.04 11.41
N GLU A 73 -3.03 -12.24 12.60
CA GLU A 73 -3.81 -12.57 13.80
C GLU A 73 -4.78 -11.44 14.20
N ILE A 74 -4.37 -10.19 14.08
CA ILE A 74 -5.27 -9.04 14.24
C ILE A 74 -6.39 -9.08 13.22
N GLY A 75 -6.07 -9.29 11.94
CA GLY A 75 -7.06 -9.38 10.88
C GLY A 75 -8.13 -10.43 11.16
N HIS A 76 -7.70 -11.62 11.62
CA HIS A 76 -8.59 -12.72 12.01
C HIS A 76 -9.37 -12.43 13.29
N SER A 77 -8.68 -12.03 14.37
CA SER A 77 -9.30 -11.87 15.69
C SER A 77 -10.30 -10.71 15.72
N TRP A 78 -10.04 -9.64 14.98
CA TRP A 78 -10.97 -8.51 14.84
C TRP A 78 -12.00 -8.75 13.74
N GLY A 79 -11.76 -9.71 12.83
CA GLY A 79 -12.64 -10.02 11.71
C GLY A 79 -12.68 -8.91 10.66
N VAL A 80 -11.52 -8.33 10.32
CA VAL A 80 -11.41 -7.23 9.37
C VAL A 80 -11.87 -7.66 7.99
N GLY A 81 -12.78 -6.89 7.37
CA GLY A 81 -13.42 -7.23 6.09
C GLY A 81 -14.80 -7.87 6.27
N GLN A 82 -15.44 -8.23 5.16
CA GLN A 82 -16.76 -8.83 5.14
C GLN A 82 -16.66 -10.35 5.04
N LYS A 83 -17.49 -11.06 5.81
CA LYS A 83 -17.58 -12.52 5.72
C LYS A 83 -17.94 -12.95 4.29
N GLY A 84 -17.16 -13.89 3.76
CA GLY A 84 -17.34 -14.41 2.41
C GLY A 84 -16.73 -13.57 1.29
N LYS A 85 -16.59 -12.25 1.49
CA LYS A 85 -15.84 -11.39 0.55
C LYS A 85 -14.36 -11.34 0.89
N ASN A 86 -14.02 -11.45 2.17
CA ASN A 86 -12.65 -11.37 2.71
C ASN A 86 -11.89 -10.12 2.23
N ASN A 87 -12.63 -9.01 2.04
CA ASN A 87 -12.17 -7.75 1.47
C ASN A 87 -11.63 -6.80 2.56
N GLY A 88 -10.85 -7.36 3.47
CA GLY A 88 -10.14 -6.62 4.50
C GLY A 88 -8.66 -6.47 4.18
N ALA A 89 -8.02 -5.42 4.70
CA ALA A 89 -6.56 -5.30 4.73
C ALA A 89 -6.12 -4.71 6.07
N VAL A 90 -4.99 -5.16 6.59
CA VAL A 90 -4.37 -4.64 7.81
C VAL A 90 -3.05 -3.96 7.45
N ILE A 91 -2.93 -2.69 7.78
CA ILE A 91 -1.66 -1.94 7.77
C ILE A 91 -1.21 -1.85 9.22
N LEU A 92 -0.20 -2.64 9.57
CA LEU A 92 0.40 -2.67 10.90
C LEU A 92 1.70 -1.87 10.89
N VAL A 93 1.85 -0.96 11.85
CA VAL A 93 3.07 -0.19 12.04
C VAL A 93 3.55 -0.31 13.48
N LYS A 94 4.79 -0.75 13.68
CA LYS A 94 5.53 -0.60 14.92
C LYS A 94 6.52 0.54 14.73
N PRO A 95 6.27 1.73 15.29
CA PRO A 95 7.16 2.87 15.12
C PRO A 95 8.56 2.58 15.68
N LYS A 96 9.56 3.26 15.13
CA LYS A 96 10.92 3.21 15.66
C LYS A 96 10.95 3.82 17.07
N LYS A 97 11.57 3.11 18.02
CA LYS A 97 11.71 3.56 19.41
C LYS A 97 13.14 3.40 19.90
N GLY A 98 13.80 4.50 20.17
CA GLY A 98 15.21 4.48 20.58
C GLY A 98 16.12 3.79 19.57
N SER A 99 16.81 2.71 19.97
CA SER A 99 17.67 1.90 19.10
C SER A 99 16.94 0.78 18.34
N GLU A 100 15.68 0.54 18.68
CA GLU A 100 14.89 -0.49 17.98
C GLU A 100 14.47 -0.01 16.60
N ARG A 101 14.52 -0.93 15.62
CA ARG A 101 14.04 -0.65 14.27
C ARG A 101 12.51 -0.55 14.24
N GLY A 102 12.02 0.39 13.45
CA GLY A 102 10.64 0.41 13.06
C GLY A 102 10.30 -0.80 12.16
N GLN A 103 9.06 -1.27 12.24
CA GLN A 103 8.58 -2.38 11.43
C GLN A 103 7.18 -2.05 10.89
N VAL A 104 6.91 -2.50 9.68
CA VAL A 104 5.63 -2.31 9.01
C VAL A 104 5.24 -3.58 8.27
N ASN A 105 3.93 -3.84 8.22
CA ASN A 105 3.36 -4.91 7.41
C ASN A 105 2.07 -4.44 6.75
N ILE A 106 1.82 -4.91 5.54
CA ILE A 106 0.52 -4.84 4.87
C ILE A 106 0.08 -6.28 4.65
N SER A 107 -1.00 -6.68 5.32
CA SER A 107 -1.62 -8.01 5.21
C SER A 107 -2.98 -7.87 4.54
N PRO A 108 -3.12 -8.28 3.26
CA PRO A 108 -4.40 -8.35 2.58
C PRO A 108 -5.17 -9.58 3.04
N GLY A 109 -6.50 -9.47 3.12
CA GLY A 109 -7.39 -10.62 3.20
C GLY A 109 -7.52 -11.31 1.83
N TYR A 110 -8.00 -12.54 1.81
CA TYR A 110 -8.09 -13.36 0.58
C TYR A 110 -8.75 -12.64 -0.61
N GLY A 111 -9.80 -11.86 -0.38
CA GLY A 111 -10.48 -11.10 -1.43
C GLY A 111 -9.78 -9.83 -1.87
N MET A 112 -8.65 -9.48 -1.23
CA MET A 112 -7.82 -8.34 -1.60
C MET A 112 -6.56 -8.76 -2.37
N GLU A 113 -6.19 -10.06 -2.37
CA GLU A 113 -4.96 -10.56 -2.96
C GLU A 113 -4.90 -10.33 -4.49
N GLU A 114 -6.06 -10.28 -5.16
CA GLU A 114 -6.13 -9.95 -6.58
C GLU A 114 -5.77 -8.49 -6.89
N TYR A 115 -5.91 -7.57 -5.91
CA TYR A 115 -5.59 -6.14 -6.06
C TYR A 115 -4.26 -5.79 -5.41
N VAL A 116 -3.93 -6.43 -4.29
CA VAL A 116 -2.74 -6.15 -3.50
C VAL A 116 -2.02 -7.47 -3.25
N THR A 117 -1.22 -7.90 -4.24
CA THR A 117 -0.34 -9.07 -4.09
C THR A 117 0.81 -8.78 -3.12
N ASP A 118 1.52 -9.81 -2.68
CA ASP A 118 2.70 -9.66 -1.82
C ASP A 118 3.76 -8.74 -2.45
N ALA A 119 3.98 -8.86 -3.77
CA ALA A 119 4.89 -8.00 -4.50
C ALA A 119 4.44 -6.54 -4.51
N THR A 120 3.14 -6.30 -4.68
CA THR A 120 2.55 -4.96 -4.64
C THR A 120 2.60 -4.38 -3.23
N ALA A 121 2.24 -5.16 -2.20
CA ALA A 121 2.35 -4.77 -0.80
C ALA A 121 3.80 -4.38 -0.45
N LYS A 122 4.78 -5.16 -0.89
CA LYS A 122 6.21 -4.86 -0.71
C LYS A 122 6.60 -3.52 -1.33
N ARG A 123 6.15 -3.28 -2.54
CA ARG A 123 6.43 -2.03 -3.27
C ARG A 123 5.78 -0.82 -2.60
N ILE A 124 4.53 -0.94 -2.13
CA ILE A 124 3.85 0.12 -1.36
C ILE A 124 4.66 0.45 -0.10
N ILE A 125 5.12 -0.55 0.63
CA ILE A 125 5.95 -0.35 1.82
C ILE A 125 7.24 0.39 1.47
N GLU A 126 7.95 -0.05 0.45
CA GLU A 126 9.27 0.50 0.07
C GLU A 126 9.19 1.91 -0.52
N LYS A 127 8.15 2.21 -1.30
CA LYS A 127 8.02 3.49 -2.00
C LYS A 127 7.25 4.54 -1.21
N GLU A 128 6.15 4.14 -0.58
CA GLU A 128 5.23 5.08 0.05
C GLU A 128 5.47 5.23 1.56
N MET A 129 5.82 4.13 2.24
CA MET A 129 5.87 4.15 3.71
C MET A 129 7.27 4.40 4.25
N ILE A 130 8.25 3.57 3.89
CA ILE A 130 9.60 3.62 4.47
C ILE A 130 10.29 4.97 4.28
N PRO A 131 10.25 5.65 3.11
CA PRO A 131 10.87 6.95 2.95
C PRO A 131 10.34 7.98 3.95
N SER A 132 9.02 8.09 4.08
CA SER A 132 8.37 8.99 5.04
C SER A 132 8.67 8.61 6.50
N PHE A 133 8.69 7.30 6.82
CA PHE A 133 8.96 6.81 8.17
C PHE A 133 10.40 7.08 8.62
N LYS A 134 11.36 7.09 7.72
CA LYS A 134 12.75 7.49 8.00
C LYS A 134 12.84 8.96 8.44
N GLU A 135 11.92 9.79 7.99
CA GLU A 135 11.78 11.20 8.37
C GLU A 135 10.84 11.41 9.56
N ASN A 136 10.35 10.32 10.18
CA ASN A 136 9.35 10.30 11.26
C ASN A 136 7.98 10.85 10.82
N ASP A 137 7.70 10.97 9.53
CA ASP A 137 6.39 11.34 9.01
C ASP A 137 5.54 10.08 8.76
N TYR A 138 5.05 9.51 9.86
CA TYR A 138 4.22 8.30 9.83
C TYR A 138 2.87 8.53 9.15
N TYR A 139 2.29 9.73 9.34
CA TYR A 139 1.00 10.04 8.74
C TYR A 139 1.06 10.04 7.22
N THR A 140 2.03 10.71 6.63
CA THR A 140 2.18 10.77 5.17
C THR A 140 2.42 9.38 4.58
N GLY A 141 3.31 8.58 5.17
CA GLY A 141 3.57 7.22 4.70
C GLY A 141 2.33 6.32 4.74
N ILE A 142 1.58 6.35 5.85
CA ILE A 142 0.34 5.58 5.99
C ILE A 142 -0.73 6.09 5.00
N ASN A 143 -0.91 7.40 4.91
CA ASN A 143 -1.92 8.00 4.04
C ASN A 143 -1.66 7.71 2.55
N ASN A 144 -0.40 7.71 2.12
CA ASN A 144 -0.01 7.34 0.76
C ASN A 144 -0.28 5.87 0.49
N ALA A 145 0.11 4.97 1.39
CA ALA A 145 -0.18 3.54 1.27
C ALA A 145 -1.69 3.27 1.15
N VAL A 146 -2.50 3.91 2.00
CA VAL A 146 -3.96 3.83 1.93
C VAL A 146 -4.49 4.29 0.57
N ASN A 147 -3.99 5.42 0.03
CA ASN A 147 -4.41 5.92 -1.28
C ASN A 147 -4.12 4.90 -2.38
N VAL A 148 -2.89 4.37 -2.43
CA VAL A 148 -2.50 3.38 -3.44
C VAL A 148 -3.38 2.12 -3.35
N ILE A 149 -3.61 1.58 -2.15
CA ILE A 149 -4.48 0.42 -1.95
C ILE A 149 -5.92 0.72 -2.45
N MET A 150 -6.46 1.88 -2.11
CA MET A 150 -7.80 2.29 -2.56
C MET A 150 -7.87 2.43 -4.08
N ASP A 151 -6.84 3.00 -4.71
CA ASP A 151 -6.77 3.21 -6.16
C ASP A 151 -6.62 1.88 -6.92
N LEU A 152 -5.82 0.94 -6.44
CA LEU A 152 -5.72 -0.42 -6.97
C LEU A 152 -7.07 -1.15 -6.91
N CYS A 153 -7.74 -1.13 -5.76
CA CYS A 153 -9.04 -1.76 -5.58
C CYS A 153 -10.16 -1.10 -6.40
N SER A 154 -10.01 0.17 -6.77
CA SER A 154 -10.97 0.89 -7.62
C SER A 154 -10.71 0.71 -9.11
N GLY A 155 -9.63 0.03 -9.49
CA GLY A 155 -9.22 -0.17 -10.88
C GLY A 155 -8.74 1.09 -11.58
N LYS A 156 -8.31 2.13 -10.85
CA LYS A 156 -7.75 3.34 -11.45
C LYS A 156 -6.43 3.07 -12.17
N PHE A 157 -5.66 2.11 -11.67
CA PHE A 157 -4.47 1.55 -12.32
C PHE A 157 -4.29 0.08 -11.91
N SER A 158 -3.62 -0.67 -12.77
CA SER A 158 -3.28 -2.07 -12.48
C SER A 158 -2.03 -2.17 -11.61
N GLN A 159 -1.80 -3.37 -11.06
CA GLN A 159 -0.57 -3.66 -10.32
C GLN A 159 0.67 -3.48 -11.19
N ASP A 160 0.59 -3.84 -12.47
CA ASP A 160 1.68 -3.70 -13.43
C ASP A 160 1.99 -2.23 -13.70
N GLU A 161 0.97 -1.37 -13.92
CA GLU A 161 1.16 0.07 -14.07
C GLU A 161 1.80 0.71 -12.82
N TYR A 162 1.40 0.29 -11.62
CA TYR A 162 2.05 0.72 -10.39
C TYR A 162 3.48 0.19 -10.30
N ALA A 163 3.75 -1.02 -10.85
CA ALA A 163 5.08 -1.59 -10.93
C ALA A 163 6.01 -0.79 -11.85
N ASP A 164 5.51 -0.43 -13.03
CA ASP A 164 6.26 0.19 -14.10
C ASP A 164 6.48 1.70 -13.89
N GLY A 165 5.76 2.33 -12.97
CA GLY A 165 5.84 3.76 -12.69
C GLY A 165 7.22 4.28 -12.28
N ASP A 166 8.20 3.41 -12.02
CA ASP A 166 9.60 3.73 -11.76
C ASP A 166 10.55 3.39 -12.92
N GLY A 167 10.02 2.86 -14.03
CA GLY A 167 10.81 2.66 -15.23
C GLY A 167 11.32 4.01 -15.74
N PHE A 168 12.61 4.11 -16.05
CA PHE A 168 13.11 5.23 -16.84
C PHE A 168 12.19 5.40 -18.04
N PRO A 169 11.60 6.59 -18.26
CA PRO A 169 10.66 6.76 -19.35
C PRO A 169 11.34 6.31 -20.65
N LEU A 170 10.71 5.39 -21.36
CA LEU A 170 11.26 4.79 -22.60
C LEU A 170 11.86 5.81 -23.56
N TRP A 171 11.31 7.03 -23.61
CA TRP A 171 11.85 8.11 -24.43
C TRP A 171 13.26 8.54 -23.98
N LEU A 172 13.63 8.46 -22.70
CA LEU A 172 15.00 8.72 -22.24
C LEU A 172 15.96 7.62 -22.67
N ILE A 173 15.51 6.35 -22.65
CA ILE A 173 16.30 5.24 -23.17
C ILE A 173 16.50 5.41 -24.69
N ILE A 174 15.47 5.79 -25.41
CA ILE A 174 15.55 6.08 -26.85
C ILE A 174 16.48 7.26 -27.11
N LEU A 175 16.39 8.35 -26.34
CA LEU A 175 17.32 9.48 -26.47
C LEU A 175 18.77 9.08 -26.17
N PHE A 176 18.99 8.21 -25.18
CA PHE A 176 20.32 7.70 -24.86
C PHE A 176 20.88 6.82 -25.98
N ILE A 177 20.06 5.95 -26.57
CA ILE A 177 20.44 5.14 -27.74
C ILE A 177 20.75 6.04 -28.93
N ILE A 178 19.94 7.07 -29.19
CA ILE A 178 20.18 8.03 -30.28
C ILE A 178 21.48 8.81 -30.02
N ALA A 179 21.72 9.25 -28.80
CA ALA A 179 22.96 9.94 -28.44
C ALA A 179 24.19 9.04 -28.65
N ILE A 180 24.12 7.76 -28.28
CA ILE A 180 25.16 6.77 -28.54
C ILE A 180 25.38 6.61 -30.06
N MET A 181 24.30 6.45 -30.84
CA MET A 181 24.41 6.32 -32.31
C MET A 181 25.05 7.55 -32.95
N VAL A 182 24.71 8.77 -32.49
CA VAL A 182 25.30 10.02 -32.98
C VAL A 182 26.80 10.10 -32.61
N VAL A 183 27.17 9.66 -31.42
CA VAL A 183 28.60 9.60 -31.02
C VAL A 183 29.35 8.59 -31.88
N PHE A 184 28.83 7.40 -32.06
CA PHE A 184 29.44 6.37 -32.90
C PHE A 184 29.48 6.77 -34.40
N SER A 185 28.48 7.48 -34.91
CA SER A 185 28.48 7.96 -36.29
C SER A 185 29.58 9.03 -36.54
N LYS A 186 29.97 9.81 -35.52
CA LYS A 186 31.10 10.72 -35.61
C LYS A 186 32.47 10.06 -35.52
N PHE A 187 32.53 8.89 -34.91
CA PHE A 187 33.78 8.07 -34.83
C PHE A 187 33.95 7.14 -36.03
N SER A 188 32.91 6.86 -36.81
CA SER A 188 32.96 6.06 -38.02
C SER A 188 33.02 6.96 -39.23
N GLY A 189 34.08 7.72 -39.33
CA GLY A 189 34.42 8.50 -40.56
C GLY A 189 34.96 7.58 -41.65
N GLY A 190 34.14 7.26 -42.65
CA GLY A 190 34.60 6.55 -43.83
C GLY A 190 33.46 6.11 -44.74
N GLY A 191 33.03 6.96 -45.63
CA GLY A 191 32.50 6.76 -47.01
C GLY A 191 31.39 5.76 -47.23
N GLN A 192 30.26 6.20 -47.72
CA GLN A 192 29.77 6.02 -49.11
C GLN A 192 28.34 6.54 -49.23
N ASN A 193 28.15 7.37 -50.27
CA ASN A 193 26.86 7.90 -50.71
C ASN A 193 25.95 6.77 -51.21
N TYR A 194 24.68 6.72 -50.71
CA TYR A 194 23.59 6.16 -51.47
C TYR A 194 22.39 7.11 -51.42
N SER A 195 22.12 7.65 -52.60
CA SER A 195 20.90 8.37 -52.97
C SER A 195 19.76 7.40 -53.16
N GLY A 196 18.57 7.66 -52.61
CA GLY A 196 17.38 6.90 -52.85
C GLY A 196 16.18 7.49 -52.13
N GLY A 197 15.35 8.25 -52.84
CA GLY A 197 14.17 8.94 -52.34
C GLY A 197 13.01 7.98 -51.94
N GLY A 198 12.16 8.46 -51.04
CA GLY A 198 10.93 7.80 -50.69
C GLY A 198 10.22 8.51 -49.55
N THR A 199 9.47 9.55 -49.88
CA THR A 199 8.54 10.23 -48.96
C THR A 199 7.42 9.27 -48.57
N ARG A 200 7.31 8.94 -47.30
CA ARG A 200 6.07 8.36 -46.72
C ARG A 200 5.61 9.24 -45.59
N THR A 201 4.56 9.98 -45.85
CA THR A 201 3.78 10.76 -44.89
C THR A 201 3.01 9.82 -43.99
N ILE A 202 3.29 9.82 -42.71
CA ILE A 202 2.49 9.09 -41.72
C ILE A 202 1.57 10.13 -41.04
N TRP A 203 0.29 9.98 -41.26
CA TRP A 203 -0.76 10.71 -40.57
C TRP A 203 -0.97 10.11 -39.20
N ILE A 204 -0.80 10.91 -38.15
CA ILE A 204 -1.18 10.59 -36.78
C ILE A 204 -2.50 11.32 -36.50
N PRO A 205 -3.59 10.62 -36.17
CA PRO A 205 -4.80 11.28 -35.73
C PRO A 205 -4.66 11.67 -34.26
N MET A 206 -4.69 12.96 -34.03
CA MET A 206 -4.80 13.57 -32.71
C MET A 206 -6.30 13.80 -32.43
N GLY A 207 -6.81 13.14 -31.41
CA GLY A 207 -8.12 13.37 -30.86
C GLY A 207 -8.03 13.03 -29.37
N GLY A 208 -8.16 13.88 -28.45
CA GLY A 208 -9.06 14.95 -28.12
C GLY A 208 -10.16 14.45 -27.19
N GLY A 209 -10.13 14.82 -25.88
CA GLY A 209 -11.30 14.67 -25.04
C GLY A 209 -11.02 14.41 -23.57
N PHE A 210 -10.65 15.43 -22.81
CA PHE A 210 -10.75 15.40 -21.36
C PHE A 210 -12.16 15.85 -20.95
N GLY A 211 -12.97 14.91 -20.45
CA GLY A 211 -14.23 15.18 -19.80
C GLY A 211 -14.05 15.18 -18.28
N GLY A 212 -14.13 16.33 -17.64
CA GLY A 212 -14.14 16.46 -16.20
C GLY A 212 -15.47 16.00 -15.63
N GLY A 213 -15.45 15.05 -14.69
CA GLY A 213 -16.58 14.66 -13.85
C GLY A 213 -16.34 15.11 -12.42
N GLY A 214 -17.06 16.14 -11.98
CA GLY A 214 -17.06 16.61 -10.60
C GLY A 214 -17.78 15.63 -9.69
N PHE A 215 -17.14 15.21 -8.61
CA PHE A 215 -17.79 14.47 -7.53
C PHE A 215 -18.37 15.44 -6.51
N GLY A 216 -19.70 15.55 -6.51
CA GLY A 216 -20.47 16.23 -5.49
C GLY A 216 -20.42 15.43 -4.19
N GLY A 217 -19.95 16.06 -3.11
CA GLY A 217 -19.91 15.49 -1.78
C GLY A 217 -21.30 15.41 -1.16
N GLY A 218 -21.76 14.20 -0.86
CA GLY A 218 -22.86 13.92 0.05
C GLY A 218 -22.28 13.48 1.39
N GLY A 219 -22.29 14.37 2.38
CA GLY A 219 -21.83 14.05 3.73
C GLY A 219 -22.82 13.11 4.43
N HIS A 220 -22.42 11.86 4.64
CA HIS A 220 -23.03 10.97 5.62
C HIS A 220 -22.07 10.85 6.79
N SER A 221 -22.43 11.46 7.91
CA SER A 221 -21.77 11.28 9.19
C SER A 221 -22.23 9.96 9.84
N GLY A 222 -21.96 8.83 9.17
CA GLY A 222 -22.10 7.50 9.74
C GLY A 222 -20.76 7.09 10.33
N GLY A 223 -20.71 6.70 11.61
CA GLY A 223 -19.53 6.05 12.20
C GLY A 223 -19.29 4.68 11.56
N PHE A 224 -18.08 4.13 11.74
CA PHE A 224 -17.75 2.77 11.32
C PHE A 224 -18.65 1.76 12.06
N GLY A 225 -19.39 0.96 11.30
CA GLY A 225 -20.37 0.00 11.85
C GLY A 225 -19.79 -1.27 12.48
N GLY A 226 -18.45 -1.44 12.41
CA GLY A 226 -17.74 -2.61 12.94
C GLY A 226 -17.21 -3.55 11.86
N PHE A 227 -16.41 -4.52 12.30
CA PHE A 227 -15.78 -5.51 11.43
C PHE A 227 -16.77 -6.63 11.07
N GLY A 228 -16.65 -7.16 9.86
CA GLY A 228 -17.62 -8.08 9.25
C GLY A 228 -17.20 -9.55 9.18
N GLY A 229 -16.05 -9.93 9.74
CA GLY A 229 -15.60 -11.34 9.81
C GLY A 229 -14.89 -11.83 8.56
N GLY A 230 -14.01 -11.03 7.97
CA GLY A 230 -13.14 -11.41 6.85
C GLY A 230 -12.05 -12.43 7.26
N GLY A 231 -11.54 -13.18 6.28
CA GLY A 231 -10.44 -14.14 6.44
C GLY A 231 -9.15 -13.67 5.80
N PHE A 232 -8.01 -14.08 6.36
CA PHE A 232 -6.66 -13.75 5.92
C PHE A 232 -5.85 -15.02 5.65
N GLY A 233 -4.96 -15.01 4.64
CA GLY A 233 -4.13 -16.15 4.26
C GLY A 233 -2.71 -16.11 4.83
N GLY A 234 -2.36 -15.05 5.54
CA GLY A 234 -0.96 -14.83 5.96
C GLY A 234 -0.06 -14.32 4.83
N GLY A 235 -0.64 -13.99 3.67
CA GLY A 235 0.04 -13.24 2.60
C GLY A 235 0.28 -11.79 2.99
N GLY A 236 0.97 -11.04 2.11
CA GLY A 236 1.34 -9.66 2.32
C GLY A 236 2.85 -9.44 2.33
N ALA A 237 3.28 -8.29 2.78
CA ALA A 237 4.70 -7.97 2.85
C ALA A 237 5.02 -7.15 4.10
N SER A 238 6.31 -7.22 4.49
CA SER A 238 6.85 -6.44 5.58
C SER A 238 8.09 -5.64 5.19
N GLY A 239 8.40 -4.65 5.99
CA GLY A 239 9.59 -3.83 5.89
C GLY A 239 10.06 -3.30 7.23
N SER A 240 11.30 -2.81 7.27
CA SER A 240 11.90 -2.20 8.46
C SER A 240 12.79 -1.03 8.08
N TRP A 241 12.95 -0.06 9.00
CA TRP A 241 13.77 1.14 8.81
C TRP A 241 14.51 1.53 10.08
#